data_d0bd59108e37f1ef41f24e19422d8aa8
#
_entry.id   d0bd59108e37f1ef41f24e19422d8aa8
#
_cell.length_a   1.000
_cell.length_b   1.000
_cell.length_c   1.000
_cell.angle_alpha   90.00
_cell.angle_beta   90.00
_cell.angle_gamma   90.00
#
_symmetry.space_group_name_H-M   'P 1'
#
loop_
_entity.id
_entity.type
_entity.pdbx_description
1 polymer ?
#
loop_
_entity_poly.entity_id
_entity_poly.type
_entity_poly.pdbx_seq_one_letter_code
_entity_poly.pdbx_strand_id
1 'polypeptide(L)'
;MKGNKKFDIDLKYGQIREDKVKDMFSNAQIEVKSERSWWKKTGNIAIEYEYRGKPSGIYATTSDFWFHRLEGNKEEFCTLVFRTSILKKIVDKYKDKLTKDVGDNKASKCVLIPIKEIFTEEF
;
A
#
# COMPACT_ATOMS: atom_id res chain seq x y z
N MET A 1 42.68 -11.35 10.29
CA MET A 1 41.45 -11.69 11.03
C MET A 1 40.62 -12.65 10.20
N LYS A 2 40.32 -13.81 10.74
CA LYS A 2 39.48 -14.75 10.00
C LYS A 2 38.03 -14.26 10.02
N GLY A 3 37.41 -14.08 8.85
CA GLY A 3 36.03 -13.73 8.73
C GLY A 3 35.10 -14.74 9.41
N ASN A 4 34.03 -14.28 10.00
CA ASN A 4 33.00 -15.14 10.54
C ASN A 4 32.12 -15.65 9.37
N LYS A 5 32.17 -16.96 9.09
CA LYS A 5 31.40 -17.56 7.99
C LYS A 5 29.89 -17.26 8.07
N LYS A 6 29.34 -17.25 9.29
CA LYS A 6 27.93 -16.92 9.49
C LYS A 6 27.66 -15.46 9.11
N PHE A 7 28.53 -14.55 9.49
CA PHE A 7 28.41 -13.13 9.13
C PHE A 7 28.49 -12.93 7.62
N ASP A 8 29.42 -13.63 6.93
CA ASP A 8 29.56 -13.55 5.47
C ASP A 8 28.32 -14.09 4.75
N ILE A 9 27.71 -15.17 5.27
CA ILE A 9 26.47 -15.73 4.73
C ILE A 9 25.31 -14.75 4.93
N ASP A 10 25.23 -14.11 6.09
CA ASP A 10 24.19 -13.12 6.40
C ASP A 10 24.31 -11.88 5.51
N LEU A 11 25.54 -11.40 5.25
CA LEU A 11 25.79 -10.29 4.31
C LEU A 11 25.35 -10.66 2.90
N LYS A 12 25.70 -11.87 2.46
CA LYS A 12 25.32 -12.36 1.13
C LYS A 12 23.81 -12.48 0.99
N TYR A 13 23.13 -12.98 2.02
CA TYR A 13 21.67 -13.05 2.07
C TYR A 13 21.05 -11.65 1.95
N GLY A 14 21.55 -10.68 2.70
CA GLY A 14 21.11 -9.30 2.64
C GLY A 14 21.28 -8.69 1.25
N GLN A 15 22.43 -8.90 0.62
CA GLN A 15 22.70 -8.38 -0.73
C GLN A 15 21.74 -8.97 -1.77
N ILE A 16 21.47 -10.26 -1.71
CA ILE A 16 20.52 -10.92 -2.61
C ILE A 16 19.11 -10.31 -2.43
N ARG A 17 18.69 -10.03 -1.19
CA ARG A 17 17.38 -9.41 -0.92
C ARG A 17 17.33 -7.97 -1.41
N GLU A 18 18.37 -7.19 -1.24
CA GLU A 18 18.45 -5.84 -1.80
C GLU A 18 18.32 -5.85 -3.31
N ASP A 19 19.05 -6.73 -3.98
CA ASP A 19 19.02 -6.85 -5.44
C ASP A 19 17.61 -7.24 -5.92
N LYS A 20 16.93 -8.15 -5.22
CA LYS A 20 15.56 -8.54 -5.53
C LYS A 20 14.60 -7.36 -5.42
N VAL A 21 14.72 -6.55 -4.38
CA VAL A 21 13.86 -5.37 -4.21
C VAL A 21 14.11 -4.36 -5.32
N LYS A 22 15.38 -4.09 -5.65
CA LYS A 22 15.72 -3.20 -6.75
C LYS A 22 15.16 -3.70 -8.09
N ASP A 23 15.31 -4.99 -8.36
CA ASP A 23 14.81 -5.61 -9.59
C ASP A 23 13.27 -5.54 -9.67
N MET A 24 12.57 -5.71 -8.55
CA MET A 24 11.11 -5.59 -8.52
C MET A 24 10.63 -4.24 -9.04
N PHE A 25 11.36 -3.18 -8.76
CA PHE A 25 10.95 -1.83 -9.11
C PHE A 25 11.57 -1.29 -10.40
N SER A 26 12.54 -1.98 -10.99
CA SER A 26 13.34 -1.46 -12.11
C SER A 26 12.53 -1.13 -13.36
N ASN A 27 11.49 -1.88 -13.68
CA ASN A 27 10.59 -1.61 -14.82
C ASN A 27 9.12 -1.66 -14.40
N ALA A 28 8.86 -1.50 -13.12
CA ALA A 28 7.51 -1.59 -12.58
C ALA A 28 6.71 -0.31 -12.82
N GLN A 29 5.42 -0.46 -13.05
CA GLN A 29 4.48 0.64 -13.03
C GLN A 29 4.03 0.85 -11.58
N ILE A 30 4.17 2.08 -11.09
CA ILE A 30 3.89 2.42 -9.71
C ILE A 30 2.79 3.47 -9.66
N GLU A 31 1.72 3.17 -8.92
CA GLU A 31 0.68 4.13 -8.59
C GLU A 31 1.01 4.73 -7.22
N VAL A 32 1.00 6.04 -7.11
CA VAL A 32 1.28 6.74 -5.86
C VAL A 32 0.05 7.50 -5.40
N LYS A 33 -0.39 7.23 -4.18
CA LYS A 33 -1.47 7.96 -3.51
C LYS A 33 -0.96 8.50 -2.19
N SER A 34 -1.50 9.64 -1.77
CA SER A 34 -1.15 10.27 -0.51
C SER A 34 -2.39 10.49 0.35
N GLU A 35 -2.28 10.15 1.62
CA GLU A 35 -3.31 10.46 2.61
C GLU A 35 -2.82 11.50 3.58
N ARG A 36 -3.67 12.49 3.85
CA ARG A 36 -3.44 13.47 4.90
C ARG A 36 -3.60 12.83 6.27
N SER A 37 -3.33 13.57 7.32
CA SER A 37 -3.18 13.08 8.69
C SER A 37 -4.41 12.40 9.33
N TRP A 38 -5.53 12.25 8.63
CA TRP A 38 -6.72 11.59 9.17
C TRP A 38 -6.47 10.14 9.61
N TRP A 39 -5.54 9.44 8.94
CA TRP A 39 -5.17 8.08 9.28
C TRP A 39 -4.65 7.95 10.71
N LYS A 40 -4.05 9.03 11.27
CA LYS A 40 -3.58 9.05 12.66
C LYS A 40 -4.73 8.99 13.66
N LYS A 41 -5.84 9.64 13.33
CA LYS A 41 -7.03 9.67 14.20
C LYS A 41 -7.86 8.42 14.06
N THR A 42 -8.06 7.97 12.85
CA THR A 42 -8.97 6.85 12.55
C THR A 42 -8.29 5.49 12.65
N GLY A 43 -6.99 5.41 12.45
CA GLY A 43 -6.27 4.15 12.32
C GLY A 43 -6.54 3.43 11.01
N ASN A 44 -7.17 4.10 10.03
CA ASN A 44 -7.55 3.51 8.75
C ASN A 44 -6.85 4.20 7.60
N ILE A 45 -6.59 3.44 6.53
CA ILE A 45 -6.28 3.99 5.21
C ILE A 45 -7.55 3.94 4.36
N ALA A 46 -7.69 4.88 3.42
CA ALA A 46 -8.82 4.95 2.51
C ALA A 46 -8.35 4.63 1.09
N ILE A 47 -8.91 3.60 0.49
CA ILE A 47 -8.57 3.18 -0.87
C ILE A 47 -9.77 3.39 -1.77
N GLU A 48 -9.65 4.30 -2.74
CA GLU A 48 -10.71 4.56 -3.69
C GLU A 48 -10.88 3.38 -4.65
N TYR A 49 -12.12 3.01 -4.93
CA TYR A 49 -12.43 1.93 -5.85
C TYR A 49 -13.50 2.29 -6.89
N GLU A 50 -14.24 3.38 -6.68
CA GLU A 50 -15.30 3.79 -7.58
C GLU A 50 -15.42 5.32 -7.63
N TYR A 51 -15.70 5.86 -8.81
CA TYR A 51 -15.99 7.27 -9.02
C TYR A 51 -17.18 7.41 -9.95
N ARG A 52 -18.24 8.05 -9.48
CA ARG A 52 -19.49 8.26 -10.24
C ARG A 52 -20.02 6.98 -10.89
N GLY A 53 -20.01 5.88 -10.14
CA GLY A 53 -20.52 4.59 -10.59
C GLY A 53 -19.57 3.81 -11.51
N LYS A 54 -18.36 4.30 -11.75
CA LYS A 54 -17.37 3.63 -12.60
C LYS A 54 -16.18 3.18 -11.77
N PRO A 55 -15.53 2.05 -12.13
CA PRO A 55 -14.30 1.65 -11.45
C PRO A 55 -13.26 2.76 -11.48
N SER A 56 -12.63 3.00 -10.34
CA SER A 56 -11.55 3.97 -10.19
C SER A 56 -10.53 3.45 -9.17
N GLY A 57 -9.44 4.21 -8.98
CA GLY A 57 -8.43 3.83 -8.02
C GLY A 57 -7.95 2.40 -8.19
N ILE A 58 -8.12 1.59 -7.16
CA ILE A 58 -7.60 0.22 -7.15
C ILE A 58 -8.23 -0.69 -8.21
N TYR A 59 -9.47 -0.42 -8.62
CA TYR A 59 -10.13 -1.23 -9.66
C TYR A 59 -9.87 -0.73 -11.08
N ALA A 60 -9.23 0.42 -11.25
CA ALA A 60 -8.90 0.97 -12.57
C ALA A 60 -7.39 0.95 -12.85
N THR A 61 -6.56 0.88 -11.82
CA THR A 61 -5.11 0.95 -11.98
C THR A 61 -4.57 -0.28 -12.72
N THR A 62 -3.57 -0.03 -13.58
CA THR A 62 -2.78 -1.07 -14.24
C THR A 62 -1.39 -1.21 -13.60
N SER A 63 -1.17 -0.57 -12.46
CA SER A 63 0.13 -0.59 -11.78
C SER A 63 0.47 -1.97 -11.23
N ASP A 64 1.77 -2.24 -11.16
CA ASP A 64 2.29 -3.43 -10.49
C ASP A 64 2.34 -3.24 -8.98
N PHE A 65 2.65 -2.02 -8.53
CA PHE A 65 2.76 -1.64 -7.13
C PHE A 65 1.94 -0.40 -6.84
N TRP A 66 1.44 -0.35 -5.62
CA TRP A 66 0.67 0.76 -5.08
C TRP A 66 1.43 1.30 -3.87
N PHE A 67 1.90 2.55 -4.00
CA PHE A 67 2.60 3.25 -2.93
C PHE A 67 1.59 4.18 -2.26
N HIS A 68 1.27 3.87 -1.02
CA HIS A 68 0.29 4.64 -0.23
C HIS A 68 1.04 5.46 0.81
N ARG A 69 1.24 6.74 0.51
CA ARG A 69 1.99 7.66 1.37
C ARG A 69 1.09 8.14 2.50
N LEU A 70 1.56 7.98 3.72
CA LEU A 70 0.90 8.49 4.93
C LEU A 70 1.58 9.78 5.34
N GLU A 71 0.85 10.90 5.28
CA GLU A 71 1.39 12.21 5.60
C GLU A 71 1.07 12.60 7.04
N GLY A 72 2.04 13.24 7.69
CA GLY A 72 1.88 13.87 9.00
C GLY A 72 2.43 15.28 8.93
N ASN A 73 1.68 16.30 9.36
CA ASN A 73 2.11 17.69 9.36
C ASN A 73 2.62 18.17 7.98
N LYS A 74 1.93 17.76 6.91
CA LYS A 74 2.26 18.07 5.52
C LYS A 74 3.54 17.43 4.98
N GLU A 75 4.14 16.54 5.73
CA GLU A 75 5.31 15.76 5.31
C GLU A 75 4.98 14.28 5.30
N GLU A 76 5.75 13.51 4.53
CA GLU A 76 5.63 12.06 4.56
C GLU A 76 6.06 11.53 5.93
N PHE A 77 5.21 10.76 6.57
CA PHE A 77 5.56 10.01 7.77
C PHE A 77 6.13 8.64 7.39
N CYS A 78 5.41 7.93 6.53
CA CYS A 78 5.89 6.67 5.95
C CYS A 78 5.09 6.38 4.68
N THR A 79 5.54 5.40 3.91
CA THR A 79 4.84 4.92 2.73
C THR A 79 4.63 3.42 2.86
N LEU A 80 3.37 3.00 2.73
CA LEU A 80 3.03 1.58 2.63
C LEU A 80 3.16 1.15 1.17
N VAL A 81 3.90 0.09 0.92
CA VAL A 81 4.10 -0.45 -0.42
C VAL A 81 3.36 -1.76 -0.54
N PHE A 82 2.43 -1.82 -1.46
CA PHE A 82 1.65 -3.03 -1.75
C PHE A 82 1.93 -3.53 -3.15
N ARG A 83 1.94 -4.84 -3.34
CA ARG A 83 1.64 -5.37 -4.66
C ARG A 83 0.18 -5.05 -4.94
N THR A 84 -0.09 -4.46 -6.10
CA THR A 84 -1.45 -4.05 -6.45
C THR A 84 -2.46 -5.20 -6.36
N SER A 85 -2.05 -6.41 -6.78
CA SER A 85 -2.90 -7.60 -6.70
C SER A 85 -3.28 -7.97 -5.26
N ILE A 86 -2.36 -7.77 -4.32
CA ILE A 86 -2.62 -8.03 -2.89
C ILE A 86 -3.56 -6.97 -2.33
N LEU A 87 -3.33 -5.69 -2.67
CA LEU A 87 -4.22 -4.62 -2.22
C LEU A 87 -5.65 -4.82 -2.73
N LYS A 88 -5.81 -5.28 -3.97
CA LYS A 88 -7.14 -5.63 -4.50
C LYS A 88 -7.84 -6.68 -3.65
N LYS A 89 -7.14 -7.72 -3.23
CA LYS A 89 -7.70 -8.76 -2.36
C LYS A 89 -8.13 -8.20 -1.01
N ILE A 90 -7.34 -7.30 -0.44
CA ILE A 90 -7.66 -6.63 0.81
C ILE A 90 -8.93 -5.78 0.64
N VAL A 91 -8.99 -5.00 -0.42
CA VAL A 91 -10.16 -4.16 -0.74
C VAL A 91 -11.40 -5.03 -0.92
N ASP A 92 -11.31 -6.12 -1.67
CA ASP A 92 -12.43 -7.04 -1.89
C ASP A 92 -12.98 -7.59 -0.57
N LYS A 93 -12.11 -7.87 0.39
CA LYS A 93 -12.50 -8.37 1.70
C LYS A 93 -13.28 -7.34 2.53
N TYR A 94 -12.86 -6.08 2.50
CA TYR A 94 -13.44 -5.04 3.34
C TYR A 94 -14.51 -4.18 2.66
N LYS A 95 -14.64 -4.25 1.35
CA LYS A 95 -15.51 -3.37 0.55
C LYS A 95 -16.94 -3.31 1.05
N ASP A 96 -17.54 -4.44 1.39
CA ASP A 96 -18.95 -4.49 1.82
C ASP A 96 -19.12 -4.13 3.30
N LYS A 97 -18.03 -4.03 4.05
CA LYS A 97 -18.05 -3.79 5.50
C LYS A 97 -17.76 -2.34 5.86
N LEU A 98 -16.81 -1.71 5.17
CA LEU A 98 -16.23 -0.44 5.56
C LEU A 98 -16.13 0.56 4.39
N THR A 99 -17.18 0.69 3.60
CA THR A 99 -17.24 1.65 2.49
C THR A 99 -17.67 3.02 2.97
N LYS A 100 -17.05 4.06 2.45
CA LYS A 100 -17.41 5.46 2.71
C LYS A 100 -17.43 6.26 1.41
N ASP A 101 -18.43 7.11 1.26
CA ASP A 101 -18.49 8.08 0.16
C ASP A 101 -17.68 9.32 0.52
N VAL A 102 -16.82 9.75 -0.40
CA VAL A 102 -15.90 10.87 -0.18
C VAL A 102 -15.84 11.77 -1.42
N GLY A 103 -15.17 12.92 -1.26
CA GLY A 103 -14.98 13.87 -2.33
C GLY A 103 -16.17 14.80 -2.56
N ASP A 104 -16.09 15.61 -3.60
CA ASP A 104 -17.13 16.57 -3.97
C ASP A 104 -18.42 15.83 -4.34
N ASN A 105 -19.53 16.23 -3.70
CA ASN A 105 -20.84 15.58 -3.87
C ASN A 105 -20.84 14.08 -3.54
N LYS A 106 -19.86 13.62 -2.73
CA LYS A 106 -19.71 12.21 -2.36
C LYS A 106 -19.63 11.29 -3.60
N ALA A 107 -18.94 11.76 -4.64
CA ALA A 107 -18.84 11.06 -5.91
C ALA A 107 -17.91 9.85 -5.87
N SER A 108 -16.95 9.83 -4.96
CA SER A 108 -15.97 8.75 -4.82
C SER A 108 -16.35 7.80 -3.70
N LYS A 109 -16.14 6.51 -3.91
CA LYS A 109 -16.26 5.48 -2.87
C LYS A 109 -14.90 4.94 -2.51
N CYS A 110 -14.61 4.91 -1.22
CA CYS A 110 -13.38 4.38 -0.66
C CYS A 110 -13.68 3.27 0.33
N VAL A 111 -12.82 2.25 0.34
CA VAL A 111 -12.80 1.27 1.43
C VAL A 111 -11.89 1.80 2.52
N LEU A 112 -12.38 1.78 3.76
CA LEU A 112 -11.58 2.13 4.94
C LEU A 112 -10.98 0.85 5.51
N ILE A 113 -9.66 0.75 5.48
CA ILE A 113 -8.96 -0.47 5.92
C ILE A 113 -8.20 -0.14 7.20
N PRO A 114 -8.49 -0.81 8.33
CA PRO A 114 -7.72 -0.62 9.55
C PRO A 114 -6.26 -1.02 9.33
N ILE A 115 -5.34 -0.09 9.59
CA ILE A 115 -3.91 -0.32 9.36
C ILE A 115 -3.41 -1.53 10.14
N LYS A 116 -3.86 -1.68 11.39
CA LYS A 116 -3.46 -2.80 12.24
C LYS A 116 -3.86 -4.16 11.68
N GLU A 117 -4.93 -4.24 10.90
CA GLU A 117 -5.42 -5.50 10.34
C GLU A 117 -4.69 -5.92 9.07
N ILE A 118 -4.05 -4.98 8.36
CA ILE A 118 -3.29 -5.29 7.15
C ILE A 118 -2.19 -6.32 7.42
N PHE A 119 -1.59 -6.24 8.61
CA PHE A 119 -0.45 -7.09 8.97
C PHE A 119 -0.83 -8.36 9.74
N THR A 120 -2.11 -8.57 10.01
CA THR A 120 -2.60 -9.75 10.73
C THR A 120 -3.32 -10.74 9.82
N GLU A 121 -3.57 -10.37 8.58
CA GLU A 121 -4.32 -11.17 7.62
C GLU A 121 -3.38 -11.89 6.65
N GLU A 122 -3.76 -13.09 6.23
CA GLU A 122 -3.10 -13.80 5.14
C GLU A 122 -3.86 -13.53 3.83
N PHE A 123 -3.15 -13.00 2.86
CA PHE A 123 -3.72 -12.68 1.55
C PHE A 123 -2.99 -13.35 0.40
#